data_e0abc6fb4666766421fe0cafff5c9db6
#
_entry.id   e0abc6fb4666766421fe0cafff5c9db6
#
_cell.length_a   1.000
_cell.length_b   1.000
_cell.length_c   1.000
_cell.angle_alpha   90.00
_cell.angle_beta   90.00
_cell.angle_gamma   90.00
#
_symmetry.space_group_name_H-M   'P 1'
#
loop_
_entity.id
_entity.type
_entity.pdbx_description
1 polymer ?
#
loop_
_entity_poly.entity_id
_entity_poly.type
_entity_poly.pdbx_seq_one_letter_code
_entity_poly.pdbx_strand_id
1 'polypeptide(L)'
;MANRRQPLNLHSLTAGVVIAALLILLSLSVVLSILCYGSLTEIKTLWQDQYLWHVIWFTFWQALLSTLLSILPAIFVARALYRRQFLGKQLFLRLCAMTLVLPVLVAVFGILSVYGREGWISQLFSIVGMKYTFSPYGLTGVLLGHAFFNLPLATLLLLQALKNIPIEQKKLSAQLGMNGFQHFRWVEWPYLRRQILPTGALIFMLCFASFAIVLSLGGGPKATTIELAIYQALHYDYNLNRAALLSLIQMVFCLGLFFLSEKLNGVLAVNNHYEYLWIQSKNNLWELIVDILIIGGVLLLLLPPLLSVIINGCHHGLLQSLKQYALWKAAFTSLKVSISSGILCLILTMMLLWSHRELKTHGFTGYANILTMSGMLILVIPSIVMATGIFLLLQDSTGLPESPYGLIILTNALMAMPYTLKVLENPMQDLAERYHQLCLSLNVIGIKRLRWIELLALKHPLAQSLAFSCVLSMGDFGIVAVFGGGNSSNNDEPFRTLPFYLYQQIGAYRTNDAAVTALLLLLLCFVIFIFIEKLPGCHVNS
;
A
#
# COMPACT_ATOMS: atom_id res chain seq x y z
N MET A 1 30.38 34.48 10.49
CA MET A 1 30.83 33.26 11.18
C MET A 1 31.18 32.21 10.13
N ALA A 2 32.43 31.78 10.09
CA ALA A 2 32.94 30.85 9.09
C ALA A 2 32.15 29.53 9.19
N ASN A 3 31.56 29.09 8.09
CA ASN A 3 30.91 27.79 7.95
C ASN A 3 31.96 26.66 8.16
N ARG A 4 32.23 26.28 9.37
CA ARG A 4 32.98 25.05 9.65
C ARG A 4 32.14 23.87 9.19
N ARG A 5 32.39 23.41 7.97
CA ARG A 5 31.84 22.14 7.49
C ARG A 5 32.47 21.00 8.29
N GLN A 6 31.67 20.10 8.83
CA GLN A 6 32.21 18.86 9.39
C GLN A 6 32.96 18.09 8.29
N PRO A 7 34.05 17.36 8.62
CA PRO A 7 34.64 16.47 7.64
C PRO A 7 33.62 15.38 7.26
N LEU A 8 33.52 15.08 5.97
CA LEU A 8 32.71 13.98 5.45
C LEU A 8 33.09 12.67 6.18
N ASN A 9 32.13 12.04 6.82
CA ASN A 9 32.38 10.79 7.50
C ASN A 9 32.25 9.64 6.50
N LEU A 10 33.37 9.05 6.08
CA LEU A 10 33.38 7.97 5.08
C LEU A 10 32.47 6.79 5.48
N HIS A 11 32.40 6.43 6.76
CA HIS A 11 31.56 5.31 7.22
C HIS A 11 30.07 5.57 7.05
N SER A 12 29.61 6.82 7.19
CA SER A 12 28.21 7.15 6.95
C SER A 12 27.88 7.15 5.46
N LEU A 13 28.84 7.50 4.62
CA LEU A 13 28.67 7.54 3.16
C LEU A 13 28.68 6.13 2.56
N THR A 14 29.64 5.29 2.97
CA THR A 14 29.78 3.93 2.42
C THR A 14 28.55 3.06 2.67
N ALA A 15 27.90 3.17 3.83
CA ALA A 15 26.74 2.37 4.18
C ALA A 15 25.60 2.51 3.16
N GLY A 16 25.16 3.75 2.88
CA GLY A 16 24.05 3.98 1.95
C GLY A 16 24.45 3.81 0.48
N VAL A 17 25.71 4.10 0.11
CA VAL A 17 26.18 3.86 -1.26
C VAL A 17 26.20 2.36 -1.57
N VAL A 18 26.65 1.52 -0.63
CA VAL A 18 26.63 0.06 -0.80
C VAL A 18 25.19 -0.45 -0.95
N ILE A 19 24.28 0.02 -0.09
CA ILE A 19 22.86 -0.37 -0.21
C ILE A 19 22.27 0.11 -1.53
N ALA A 20 22.50 1.36 -1.94
CA ALA A 20 22.03 1.87 -3.21
C ALA A 20 22.56 1.05 -4.40
N ALA A 21 23.84 0.71 -4.38
CA ALA A 21 24.46 -0.14 -5.40
C ALA A 21 23.84 -1.54 -5.42
N LEU A 22 23.60 -2.16 -4.25
CA LEU A 22 22.92 -3.46 -4.16
C LEU A 22 21.49 -3.40 -4.70
N LEU A 23 20.72 -2.35 -4.38
CA LEU A 23 19.36 -2.17 -4.88
C LEU A 23 19.32 -2.00 -6.40
N ILE A 24 20.23 -1.19 -6.95
CA ILE A 24 20.34 -0.99 -8.40
C ILE A 24 20.77 -2.30 -9.09
N LEU A 25 21.78 -3.00 -8.54
CA LEU A 25 22.24 -4.28 -9.09
C LEU A 25 21.12 -5.32 -9.08
N LEU A 26 20.39 -5.44 -7.97
CA LEU A 26 19.28 -6.39 -7.86
C LEU A 26 18.15 -6.03 -8.84
N SER A 27 17.76 -4.76 -8.92
CA SER A 27 16.75 -4.32 -9.88
C SER A 27 17.19 -4.58 -11.33
N LEU A 28 18.46 -4.32 -11.63
CA LEU A 28 19.03 -4.56 -12.95
C LEU A 28 19.11 -6.06 -13.28
N SER A 29 19.52 -6.90 -12.32
CA SER A 29 19.60 -8.36 -12.51
C SER A 29 18.21 -8.97 -12.74
N VAL A 30 17.17 -8.49 -12.02
CA VAL A 30 15.78 -8.87 -12.26
C VAL A 30 15.33 -8.50 -13.67
N VAL A 31 15.60 -7.28 -14.12
CA VAL A 31 15.26 -6.82 -15.46
C VAL A 31 16.01 -7.64 -16.52
N LEU A 32 17.30 -7.89 -16.31
CA LEU A 32 18.11 -8.68 -17.24
C LEU A 32 17.62 -10.12 -17.33
N SER A 33 17.30 -10.78 -16.21
CA SER A 33 16.76 -12.13 -16.23
C SER A 33 15.45 -12.21 -17.04
N ILE A 34 14.55 -11.26 -16.84
CA ILE A 34 13.31 -11.17 -17.59
C ILE A 34 13.57 -10.94 -19.10
N LEU A 35 14.56 -10.10 -19.45
CA LEU A 35 14.94 -9.85 -20.84
C LEU A 35 15.58 -11.09 -21.50
N CYS A 36 16.39 -11.86 -20.78
CA CYS A 36 17.03 -13.06 -21.30
C CYS A 36 16.01 -14.16 -21.64
N TYR A 37 14.97 -14.31 -20.82
CA TYR A 37 13.89 -15.26 -21.09
C TYR A 37 12.88 -14.76 -22.13
N GLY A 38 12.75 -13.44 -22.31
CA GLY A 38 11.87 -12.84 -23.31
C GLY A 38 12.40 -13.00 -24.73
N SER A 39 12.03 -14.08 -25.45
CA SER A 39 12.47 -14.27 -26.83
C SER A 39 11.75 -13.33 -27.80
N LEU A 40 12.52 -12.68 -28.69
CA LEU A 40 11.99 -11.78 -29.73
C LEU A 40 11.02 -12.47 -30.71
N THR A 41 11.18 -13.77 -30.89
CA THR A 41 10.30 -14.57 -31.74
C THR A 41 8.90 -14.73 -31.14
N GLU A 42 8.80 -14.85 -29.85
CA GLU A 42 7.51 -14.94 -29.14
C GLU A 42 6.79 -13.58 -29.04
N ILE A 43 7.48 -12.46 -29.14
CA ILE A 43 6.83 -11.15 -29.21
C ILE A 43 5.89 -11.07 -30.41
N LYS A 44 6.28 -11.61 -31.59
CA LYS A 44 5.41 -11.62 -32.76
C LYS A 44 4.18 -12.50 -32.60
N THR A 45 4.32 -13.66 -31.97
CA THR A 45 3.20 -14.58 -31.73
C THR A 45 2.26 -14.02 -30.67
N LEU A 46 2.80 -13.40 -29.59
CA LEU A 46 2.00 -12.73 -28.56
C LEU A 46 1.26 -11.51 -29.11
N TRP A 47 1.88 -10.74 -30.03
CA TRP A 47 1.22 -9.58 -30.63
C TRP A 47 0.00 -9.95 -31.48
N GLN A 48 -0.04 -11.17 -31.98
CA GLN A 48 -1.18 -11.72 -32.72
C GLN A 48 -2.22 -12.40 -31.80
N ASP A 49 -1.90 -12.60 -30.53
CA ASP A 49 -2.79 -13.22 -29.55
C ASP A 49 -3.91 -12.24 -29.13
N GLN A 50 -5.12 -12.50 -29.59
CA GLN A 50 -6.31 -11.71 -29.25
C GLN A 50 -6.59 -11.70 -27.73
N TYR A 51 -6.25 -12.80 -27.02
CA TYR A 51 -6.42 -12.89 -25.59
C TYR A 51 -5.46 -11.93 -24.83
N LEU A 52 -4.22 -11.78 -25.30
CA LEU A 52 -3.27 -10.83 -24.72
C LEU A 52 -3.79 -9.38 -24.81
N TRP A 53 -4.32 -9.00 -25.96
CA TRP A 53 -4.91 -7.67 -26.13
C TRP A 53 -6.11 -7.45 -25.24
N HIS A 54 -6.93 -8.49 -25.02
CA HIS A 54 -8.02 -8.42 -24.05
C HIS A 54 -7.50 -8.20 -22.62
N VAL A 55 -6.45 -8.92 -22.19
CA VAL A 55 -5.83 -8.79 -20.87
C VAL A 55 -5.26 -7.38 -20.66
N ILE A 56 -4.51 -6.84 -21.65
CA ILE A 56 -3.96 -5.49 -21.60
C ILE A 56 -5.11 -4.46 -21.50
N TRP A 57 -6.08 -4.55 -22.41
CA TRP A 57 -7.22 -3.63 -22.42
C TRP A 57 -8.03 -3.69 -21.12
N PHE A 58 -8.32 -4.88 -20.63
CA PHE A 58 -9.03 -5.06 -19.37
C PHE A 58 -8.26 -4.45 -18.19
N THR A 59 -6.92 -4.61 -18.15
CA THR A 59 -6.08 -4.02 -17.10
C THR A 59 -6.20 -2.50 -17.07
N PHE A 60 -6.14 -1.84 -18.22
CA PHE A 60 -6.31 -0.38 -18.31
C PHE A 60 -7.73 0.05 -17.96
N TRP A 61 -8.72 -0.63 -18.53
CA TRP A 61 -10.12 -0.28 -18.37
C TRP A 61 -10.58 -0.40 -16.92
N GLN A 62 -10.26 -1.51 -16.25
CA GLN A 62 -10.59 -1.70 -14.84
C GLN A 62 -9.86 -0.69 -13.94
N ALA A 63 -8.58 -0.38 -14.22
CA ALA A 63 -7.83 0.60 -13.46
C ALA A 63 -8.42 2.01 -13.61
N LEU A 64 -8.82 2.40 -14.82
CA LEU A 64 -9.47 3.69 -15.08
C LEU A 64 -10.81 3.80 -14.37
N LEU A 65 -11.68 2.79 -14.51
CA LEU A 65 -12.99 2.77 -13.85
C LEU A 65 -12.84 2.78 -12.33
N SER A 66 -11.94 1.98 -11.77
CA SER A 66 -11.66 1.95 -10.32
C SER A 66 -11.18 3.30 -9.81
N THR A 67 -10.33 3.97 -10.57
CA THR A 67 -9.81 5.31 -10.24
C THR A 67 -10.93 6.34 -10.22
N LEU A 68 -11.75 6.36 -11.25
CA LEU A 68 -12.91 7.27 -11.32
C LEU A 68 -13.92 7.00 -10.20
N LEU A 69 -14.24 5.72 -9.95
CA LEU A 69 -15.15 5.31 -8.89
C LEU A 69 -14.63 5.65 -7.48
N SER A 70 -13.32 5.72 -7.30
CA SER A 70 -12.71 6.12 -6.03
C SER A 70 -12.61 7.64 -5.87
N ILE A 71 -12.17 8.37 -6.91
CA ILE A 71 -11.89 9.81 -6.80
C ILE A 71 -13.14 10.66 -6.81
N LEU A 72 -14.10 10.36 -7.71
CA LEU A 72 -15.29 11.20 -7.84
C LEU A 72 -16.08 11.28 -6.52
N PRO A 73 -16.43 10.17 -5.84
CA PRO A 73 -17.05 10.26 -4.53
C PRO A 73 -16.15 10.89 -3.48
N ALA A 74 -14.82 10.60 -3.51
CA ALA A 74 -13.87 11.10 -2.52
C ALA A 74 -13.80 12.64 -2.48
N ILE A 75 -14.01 13.33 -3.61
CA ILE A 75 -14.07 14.81 -3.65
C ILE A 75 -15.20 15.31 -2.74
N PHE A 76 -16.36 14.71 -2.85
CA PHE A 76 -17.54 15.11 -2.06
C PHE A 76 -17.40 14.71 -0.59
N VAL A 77 -16.87 13.51 -0.32
CA VAL A 77 -16.60 13.03 1.06
C VAL A 77 -15.57 13.92 1.75
N ALA A 78 -14.46 14.22 1.10
CA ALA A 78 -13.41 15.08 1.64
C ALA A 78 -13.97 16.49 1.96
N ARG A 79 -14.81 17.04 1.06
CA ARG A 79 -15.49 18.32 1.26
C ARG A 79 -16.47 18.26 2.44
N ALA A 80 -17.28 17.23 2.55
CA ALA A 80 -18.23 17.04 3.64
C ALA A 80 -17.47 16.95 4.99
N LEU A 81 -16.40 16.15 5.05
CA LEU A 81 -15.54 16.03 6.24
C LEU A 81 -14.82 17.33 6.57
N TYR A 82 -14.42 18.11 5.57
CA TYR A 82 -13.77 19.39 5.79
C TYR A 82 -14.72 20.41 6.44
N ARG A 83 -15.96 20.50 5.97
CA ARG A 83 -16.94 21.49 6.44
C ARG A 83 -17.64 21.11 7.73
N ARG A 84 -17.83 19.81 7.99
CA ARG A 84 -18.64 19.33 9.13
C ARG A 84 -17.80 18.90 10.30
N GLN A 85 -18.28 19.24 11.49
CA GLN A 85 -17.85 18.66 12.76
C GLN A 85 -19.02 17.87 13.33
N PHE A 86 -18.84 16.58 13.56
CA PHE A 86 -19.87 15.68 14.10
C PHE A 86 -19.24 14.67 15.05
N LEU A 87 -20.05 14.18 15.98
CA LEU A 87 -19.62 13.10 16.88
C LEU A 87 -19.26 11.87 16.03
N GLY A 88 -18.03 11.36 16.19
CA GLY A 88 -17.55 10.21 15.39
C GLY A 88 -16.71 10.55 14.16
N LYS A 89 -16.51 11.84 13.82
CA LYS A 89 -15.63 12.23 12.71
C LYS A 89 -14.23 11.61 12.81
N GLN A 90 -13.65 11.64 14.02
CA GLN A 90 -12.33 11.04 14.23
C GLN A 90 -12.36 9.52 14.08
N LEU A 91 -13.44 8.86 14.50
CA LEU A 91 -13.62 7.42 14.30
C LEU A 91 -13.74 7.09 12.82
N PHE A 92 -14.49 7.88 12.06
CA PHE A 92 -14.60 7.72 10.60
C PHE A 92 -13.24 7.90 9.90
N LEU A 93 -12.46 8.91 10.28
CA LEU A 93 -11.11 9.12 9.73
C LEU A 93 -10.16 7.97 10.09
N ARG A 94 -10.26 7.43 11.31
CA ARG A 94 -9.51 6.23 11.71
C ARG A 94 -9.95 5.02 10.90
N LEU A 95 -11.26 4.84 10.66
CA LEU A 95 -11.77 3.77 9.81
C LEU A 95 -11.19 3.87 8.38
N CYS A 96 -11.17 5.08 7.80
CA CYS A 96 -10.54 5.31 6.50
C CYS A 96 -9.02 5.00 6.52
N ALA A 97 -8.33 5.34 7.60
CA ALA A 97 -6.90 5.02 7.74
C ALA A 97 -6.65 3.52 7.94
N MET A 98 -7.57 2.82 8.62
CA MET A 98 -7.48 1.35 8.82
C MET A 98 -7.47 0.57 7.52
N THR A 99 -8.17 1.04 6.46
CA THR A 99 -8.17 0.34 5.17
C THR A 99 -6.78 0.26 4.55
N LEU A 100 -5.87 1.20 4.85
CA LEU A 100 -4.48 1.20 4.36
C LEU A 100 -3.61 0.11 5.01
N VAL A 101 -3.99 -0.33 6.19
CA VAL A 101 -3.24 -1.32 7.00
C VAL A 101 -3.88 -2.71 6.89
N LEU A 102 -5.12 -2.78 6.37
CA LEU A 102 -5.89 -4.01 6.29
C LEU A 102 -5.31 -4.97 5.24
N PRO A 103 -5.03 -6.25 5.57
CA PRO A 103 -4.64 -7.24 4.56
C PRO A 103 -5.73 -7.40 3.48
N VAL A 104 -5.29 -7.43 2.23
CA VAL A 104 -6.21 -7.45 1.07
C VAL A 104 -7.20 -8.62 1.14
N LEU A 105 -6.73 -9.82 1.47
CA LEU A 105 -7.58 -11.01 1.51
C LEU A 105 -8.60 -11.00 2.66
N VAL A 106 -8.32 -10.30 3.76
CA VAL A 106 -9.31 -10.08 4.83
C VAL A 106 -10.48 -9.22 4.32
N ALA A 107 -10.16 -8.15 3.59
CA ALA A 107 -11.20 -7.32 2.98
C ALA A 107 -11.99 -8.07 1.91
N VAL A 108 -11.30 -8.86 1.08
CA VAL A 108 -11.95 -9.73 0.07
C VAL A 108 -12.93 -10.69 0.74
N PHE A 109 -12.50 -11.38 1.80
CA PHE A 109 -13.39 -12.26 2.57
C PHE A 109 -14.59 -11.49 3.12
N GLY A 110 -14.37 -10.31 3.71
CA GLY A 110 -15.46 -9.45 4.19
C GLY A 110 -16.43 -9.01 3.09
N ILE A 111 -15.90 -8.63 1.91
CA ILE A 111 -16.71 -8.28 0.74
C ILE A 111 -17.56 -9.47 0.28
N LEU A 112 -16.96 -10.66 0.18
CA LEU A 112 -17.68 -11.87 -0.20
C LEU A 112 -18.75 -12.25 0.83
N SER A 113 -18.49 -12.09 2.12
CA SER A 113 -19.45 -12.36 3.20
C SER A 113 -20.64 -11.41 3.20
N VAL A 114 -20.50 -10.19 2.70
CA VAL A 114 -21.59 -9.19 2.64
C VAL A 114 -22.30 -9.22 1.30
N TYR A 115 -21.53 -9.16 0.19
CA TYR A 115 -22.06 -9.00 -1.16
C TYR A 115 -22.14 -10.31 -1.95
N GLY A 116 -21.70 -11.44 -1.35
CA GLY A 116 -21.74 -12.76 -1.97
C GLY A 116 -23.16 -13.29 -2.16
N ARG A 117 -23.28 -14.39 -2.91
CA ARG A 117 -24.59 -15.04 -3.16
C ARG A 117 -25.29 -15.51 -1.88
N GLU A 118 -24.51 -15.92 -0.88
CA GLU A 118 -24.99 -16.33 0.46
C GLU A 118 -24.70 -15.25 1.52
N GLY A 119 -24.34 -14.04 1.08
CA GLY A 119 -23.97 -12.93 1.93
C GLY A 119 -25.15 -12.24 2.61
N TRP A 120 -24.84 -11.32 3.51
CA TRP A 120 -25.85 -10.59 4.30
C TRP A 120 -26.88 -9.85 3.42
N ILE A 121 -26.44 -9.24 2.32
CA ILE A 121 -27.35 -8.52 1.41
C ILE A 121 -28.29 -9.52 0.71
N SER A 122 -27.78 -10.65 0.26
CA SER A 122 -28.61 -11.71 -0.34
C SER A 122 -29.68 -12.23 0.63
N GLN A 123 -29.32 -12.41 1.89
CA GLN A 123 -30.26 -12.82 2.94
C GLN A 123 -31.33 -11.76 3.18
N LEU A 124 -30.98 -10.48 3.21
CA LEU A 124 -31.95 -9.37 3.33
C LEU A 124 -32.92 -9.35 2.15
N PHE A 125 -32.43 -9.53 0.90
CA PHE A 125 -33.28 -9.60 -0.28
C PHE A 125 -34.24 -10.80 -0.25
N SER A 126 -33.77 -11.94 0.28
CA SER A 126 -34.61 -13.13 0.41
C SER A 126 -35.76 -12.94 1.40
N ILE A 127 -35.55 -12.18 2.49
CA ILE A 127 -36.60 -11.83 3.47
C ILE A 127 -37.68 -10.97 2.81
N VAL A 128 -37.31 -10.08 1.88
CA VAL A 128 -38.26 -9.22 1.15
C VAL A 128 -38.87 -9.95 -0.05
N GLY A 129 -38.50 -11.21 -0.32
CA GLY A 129 -38.99 -12.00 -1.45
C GLY A 129 -38.41 -11.58 -2.82
N MET A 130 -37.32 -10.79 -2.83
CA MET A 130 -36.65 -10.32 -4.04
C MET A 130 -35.46 -11.19 -4.39
N LYS A 131 -35.25 -11.45 -5.69
CA LYS A 131 -34.06 -12.18 -6.16
C LYS A 131 -32.82 -11.26 -6.16
N TYR A 132 -31.79 -11.68 -5.46
CA TYR A 132 -30.48 -11.01 -5.51
C TYR A 132 -29.69 -11.46 -6.74
N THR A 133 -29.42 -10.55 -7.67
CA THR A 133 -28.76 -10.85 -8.95
C THR A 133 -27.32 -10.36 -9.04
N PHE A 134 -26.86 -9.58 -8.06
CA PHE A 134 -25.50 -9.07 -8.05
C PHE A 134 -24.47 -10.19 -7.85
N SER A 135 -23.42 -10.18 -8.68
CA SER A 135 -22.29 -11.10 -8.54
C SER A 135 -21.06 -10.32 -8.04
N PRO A 136 -20.47 -10.72 -6.92
CA PRO A 136 -19.22 -10.12 -6.42
C PRO A 136 -18.00 -10.59 -7.21
N TYR A 137 -18.18 -11.28 -8.33
CA TYR A 137 -17.10 -11.76 -9.21
C TYR A 137 -17.13 -11.03 -10.55
N GLY A 138 -15.97 -10.97 -11.21
CA GLY A 138 -15.78 -10.26 -12.45
C GLY A 138 -15.41 -8.80 -12.24
N LEU A 139 -15.66 -7.96 -13.24
CA LEU A 139 -15.35 -6.54 -13.19
C LEU A 139 -16.01 -5.84 -12.00
N THR A 140 -17.25 -6.17 -11.69
CA THR A 140 -17.99 -5.56 -10.57
C THR A 140 -17.35 -5.84 -9.22
N GLY A 141 -16.89 -7.06 -8.99
CA GLY A 141 -16.19 -7.43 -7.77
C GLY A 141 -14.83 -6.74 -7.64
N VAL A 142 -14.06 -6.69 -8.72
CA VAL A 142 -12.78 -5.98 -8.77
C VAL A 142 -12.96 -4.49 -8.48
N LEU A 143 -13.96 -3.83 -9.11
CA LEU A 143 -14.28 -2.43 -8.86
C LEU A 143 -14.70 -2.18 -7.42
N LEU A 144 -15.49 -3.06 -6.82
CA LEU A 144 -15.93 -2.97 -5.43
C LEU A 144 -14.73 -3.10 -4.47
N GLY A 145 -13.85 -4.08 -4.70
CA GLY A 145 -12.62 -4.27 -3.93
C GLY A 145 -11.69 -3.05 -4.03
N HIS A 146 -11.49 -2.52 -5.23
CA HIS A 146 -10.69 -1.31 -5.43
C HIS A 146 -11.32 -0.08 -4.78
N ALA A 147 -12.64 0.11 -4.88
CA ALA A 147 -13.34 1.22 -4.22
C ALA A 147 -13.21 1.12 -2.69
N PHE A 148 -13.29 -0.08 -2.11
CA PHE A 148 -13.13 -0.30 -0.68
C PHE A 148 -11.78 0.22 -0.14
N PHE A 149 -10.68 0.01 -0.87
CA PHE A 149 -9.34 0.46 -0.46
C PHE A 149 -9.04 1.90 -0.89
N ASN A 150 -9.36 2.25 -2.13
CA ASN A 150 -8.85 3.47 -2.74
C ASN A 150 -9.73 4.71 -2.51
N LEU A 151 -11.05 4.55 -2.28
CA LEU A 151 -11.92 5.69 -1.96
C LEU A 151 -11.55 6.33 -0.60
N PRO A 152 -11.30 5.57 0.49
CA PRO A 152 -10.79 6.15 1.73
C PRO A 152 -9.43 6.84 1.57
N LEU A 153 -8.50 6.23 0.83
CA LEU A 153 -7.19 6.82 0.53
C LEU A 153 -7.34 8.15 -0.20
N ALA A 154 -8.14 8.19 -1.27
CA ALA A 154 -8.44 9.42 -2.01
C ALA A 154 -9.05 10.49 -1.11
N THR A 155 -9.99 10.09 -0.25
CA THR A 155 -10.65 11.00 0.70
C THR A 155 -9.65 11.65 1.66
N LEU A 156 -8.73 10.87 2.23
CA LEU A 156 -7.70 11.38 3.14
C LEU A 156 -6.75 12.34 2.45
N LEU A 157 -6.29 12.02 1.23
CA LEU A 157 -5.38 12.87 0.46
C LEU A 157 -6.04 14.19 0.02
N LEU A 158 -7.29 14.13 -0.44
CA LEU A 158 -8.04 15.32 -0.82
C LEU A 158 -8.44 16.17 0.40
N LEU A 159 -8.76 15.53 1.52
CA LEU A 159 -9.02 16.25 2.78
C LEU A 159 -7.76 17.01 3.25
N GLN A 160 -6.59 16.40 3.13
CA GLN A 160 -5.32 17.06 3.45
C GLN A 160 -5.09 18.30 2.55
N ALA A 161 -5.41 18.21 1.26
CA ALA A 161 -5.34 19.37 0.37
C ALA A 161 -6.25 20.52 0.80
N LEU A 162 -7.48 20.21 1.25
CA LEU A 162 -8.41 21.22 1.77
C LEU A 162 -7.94 21.82 3.10
N LYS A 163 -7.29 21.04 3.97
CA LYS A 163 -6.72 21.54 5.22
C LYS A 163 -5.57 22.53 4.98
N ASN A 164 -4.85 22.40 3.87
CA ASN A 164 -3.74 23.30 3.50
C ASN A 164 -4.21 24.68 2.97
N ILE A 165 -5.53 24.94 2.87
CA ILE A 165 -6.04 26.27 2.48
C ILE A 165 -5.72 27.28 3.59
N PRO A 166 -5.00 28.39 3.28
CA PRO A 166 -4.65 29.42 4.27
C PRO A 166 -5.90 30.03 4.91
N ILE A 167 -5.78 30.33 6.22
CA ILE A 167 -6.91 30.87 6.99
C ILE A 167 -7.33 32.26 6.49
N GLU A 168 -6.39 33.02 5.92
CA GLU A 168 -6.63 34.33 5.34
C GLU A 168 -7.59 34.27 4.17
N GLN A 169 -7.46 33.27 3.30
CA GLN A 169 -8.38 33.05 2.17
C GLN A 169 -9.79 32.67 2.66
N LYS A 170 -9.87 31.87 3.72
CA LYS A 170 -11.15 31.52 4.35
C LYS A 170 -11.85 32.74 4.95
N LYS A 171 -11.10 33.58 5.68
CA LYS A 171 -11.62 34.83 6.27
C LYS A 171 -12.06 35.81 5.18
N LEU A 172 -11.26 35.98 4.13
CA LEU A 172 -11.59 36.85 2.99
C LEU A 172 -12.88 36.42 2.30
N SER A 173 -13.05 35.11 2.07
CA SER A 173 -14.27 34.57 1.44
C SER A 173 -15.52 34.84 2.28
N ALA A 174 -15.39 34.76 3.62
CA ALA A 174 -16.48 35.08 4.55
C ALA A 174 -16.80 36.58 4.57
N GLN A 175 -15.79 37.45 4.56
CA GLN A 175 -15.97 38.91 4.47
C GLN A 175 -16.66 39.34 3.17
N LEU A 176 -16.35 38.66 2.06
CA LEU A 176 -17.01 38.88 0.76
C LEU A 176 -18.40 38.27 0.66
N GLY A 177 -18.90 37.65 1.72
CA GLY A 177 -20.25 37.03 1.74
C GLY A 177 -20.44 35.91 0.74
N MET A 178 -19.37 35.19 0.33
CA MET A 178 -19.46 34.11 -0.65
C MET A 178 -20.41 33.02 -0.17
N ASN A 179 -21.33 32.61 -1.06
CA ASN A 179 -22.19 31.45 -0.79
C ASN A 179 -21.39 30.14 -0.94
N GLY A 180 -21.99 28.99 -0.51
CA GLY A 180 -21.31 27.69 -0.50
C GLY A 180 -20.77 27.24 -1.86
N PHE A 181 -21.44 27.57 -2.96
CA PHE A 181 -20.98 27.25 -4.32
C PHE A 181 -19.83 28.15 -4.77
N GLN A 182 -19.90 29.46 -4.48
CA GLN A 182 -18.81 30.40 -4.78
C GLN A 182 -17.55 30.09 -4.00
N HIS A 183 -17.69 29.75 -2.68
CA HIS A 183 -16.58 29.31 -1.85
C HIS A 183 -15.94 28.02 -2.40
N PHE A 184 -16.77 27.03 -2.82
CA PHE A 184 -16.27 25.84 -3.49
C PHE A 184 -15.47 26.17 -4.74
N ARG A 185 -16.05 26.95 -5.66
CA ARG A 185 -15.45 27.23 -6.97
C ARG A 185 -14.16 28.04 -6.89
N TRP A 186 -14.10 29.04 -6.00
CA TRP A 186 -13.00 30.00 -5.96
C TRP A 186 -11.93 29.73 -4.89
N VAL A 187 -12.31 29.04 -3.79
CA VAL A 187 -11.42 28.77 -2.66
C VAL A 187 -11.02 27.29 -2.59
N GLU A 188 -12.00 26.37 -2.56
CA GLU A 188 -11.71 24.93 -2.36
C GLU A 188 -11.23 24.25 -3.66
N TRP A 189 -11.90 24.50 -4.80
CA TRP A 189 -11.59 23.84 -6.08
C TRP A 189 -10.16 24.04 -6.60
N PRO A 190 -9.53 25.22 -6.50
CA PRO A 190 -8.14 25.40 -6.90
C PRO A 190 -7.14 24.50 -6.16
N TYR A 191 -7.39 24.18 -4.89
CA TYR A 191 -6.58 23.24 -4.11
C TYR A 191 -6.90 21.80 -4.47
N LEU A 192 -8.18 21.45 -4.59
CA LEU A 192 -8.61 20.11 -4.97
C LEU A 192 -8.08 19.72 -6.36
N ARG A 193 -8.24 20.56 -7.38
CA ARG A 193 -7.81 20.26 -8.76
C ARG A 193 -6.30 19.97 -8.87
N ARG A 194 -5.48 20.60 -8.02
CA ARG A 194 -4.04 20.35 -7.97
C ARG A 194 -3.71 18.99 -7.38
N GLN A 195 -4.57 18.49 -6.49
CA GLN A 195 -4.37 17.21 -5.83
C GLN A 195 -5.10 16.05 -6.51
N ILE A 196 -6.18 16.30 -7.24
CA ILE A 196 -6.97 15.27 -7.92
C ILE A 196 -6.11 14.47 -8.90
N LEU A 197 -5.29 15.15 -9.70
CA LEU A 197 -4.50 14.52 -10.74
C LEU A 197 -3.38 13.63 -10.17
N PRO A 198 -2.55 14.10 -9.22
CA PRO A 198 -1.58 13.23 -8.54
C PRO A 198 -2.22 12.06 -7.78
N THR A 199 -3.32 12.33 -7.05
CA THR A 199 -4.07 11.27 -6.35
C THR A 199 -4.63 10.25 -7.33
N GLY A 200 -5.14 10.70 -8.48
CA GLY A 200 -5.64 9.85 -9.55
C GLY A 200 -4.56 8.97 -10.15
N ALA A 201 -3.40 9.54 -10.43
CA ALA A 201 -2.27 8.78 -10.96
C ALA A 201 -1.79 7.71 -9.96
N LEU A 202 -1.74 8.04 -8.67
CA LEU A 202 -1.40 7.09 -7.62
C LEU A 202 -2.43 5.94 -7.55
N ILE A 203 -3.72 6.24 -7.51
CA ILE A 203 -4.79 5.23 -7.43
C ILE A 203 -4.82 4.39 -8.69
N PHE A 204 -4.65 5.00 -9.86
CA PHE A 204 -4.57 4.27 -11.13
C PHE A 204 -3.42 3.24 -11.10
N MET A 205 -2.25 3.65 -10.63
CA MET A 205 -1.09 2.77 -10.49
C MET A 205 -1.37 1.61 -9.51
N LEU A 206 -2.00 1.89 -8.36
CA LEU A 206 -2.38 0.87 -7.39
C LEU A 206 -3.41 -0.13 -7.96
N CYS A 207 -4.39 0.35 -8.73
CA CYS A 207 -5.38 -0.51 -9.39
C CYS A 207 -4.77 -1.29 -10.57
N PHE A 208 -3.81 -0.70 -11.28
CA PHE A 208 -3.11 -1.32 -12.39
C PHE A 208 -2.22 -2.49 -11.92
N ALA A 209 -1.55 -2.32 -10.77
CA ALA A 209 -0.71 -3.31 -10.11
C ALA A 209 -1.46 -4.03 -8.97
N SER A 210 -2.67 -4.55 -9.26
CA SER A 210 -3.53 -5.21 -8.26
C SER A 210 -3.68 -6.69 -8.55
N PHE A 211 -2.85 -7.51 -7.91
CA PHE A 211 -2.89 -8.96 -8.05
C PHE A 211 -3.95 -9.62 -7.17
N ALA A 212 -3.87 -9.42 -5.85
CA ALA A 212 -4.65 -10.17 -4.87
C ALA A 212 -6.18 -9.99 -5.02
N ILE A 213 -6.63 -8.75 -5.32
CA ILE A 213 -8.05 -8.45 -5.54
C ILE A 213 -8.54 -9.14 -6.81
N VAL A 214 -7.77 -9.03 -7.91
CA VAL A 214 -8.17 -9.60 -9.20
C VAL A 214 -8.16 -11.13 -9.16
N LEU A 215 -7.16 -11.75 -8.54
CA LEU A 215 -7.12 -13.21 -8.37
C LEU A 215 -8.33 -13.73 -7.60
N SER A 216 -8.75 -13.00 -6.55
CA SER A 216 -9.83 -13.45 -5.66
C SER A 216 -11.23 -13.09 -6.17
N LEU A 217 -11.40 -11.94 -6.80
CA LEU A 217 -12.71 -11.42 -7.24
C LEU A 217 -12.89 -11.37 -8.76
N GLY A 218 -11.84 -11.59 -9.55
CA GLY A 218 -11.91 -11.54 -11.02
C GLY A 218 -12.79 -12.63 -11.65
N GLY A 219 -12.82 -13.81 -11.06
CA GLY A 219 -13.80 -14.86 -11.41
C GLY A 219 -13.63 -15.50 -12.80
N GLY A 220 -12.46 -15.39 -13.44
CA GLY A 220 -12.17 -16.13 -14.69
C GLY A 220 -11.53 -15.32 -15.81
N PRO A 221 -11.39 -15.91 -17.01
CA PRO A 221 -10.58 -15.36 -18.10
C PRO A 221 -11.06 -14.01 -18.66
N LYS A 222 -12.34 -13.68 -18.47
CA LYS A 222 -12.90 -12.38 -18.90
C LYS A 222 -12.44 -11.20 -18.04
N ALA A 223 -11.95 -11.45 -16.81
CA ALA A 223 -11.51 -10.45 -15.87
C ALA A 223 -10.06 -10.69 -15.42
N THR A 224 -9.20 -11.06 -16.35
CA THR A 224 -7.77 -11.31 -16.11
C THR A 224 -6.98 -10.04 -16.40
N THR A 225 -6.13 -9.63 -15.44
CA THR A 225 -5.15 -8.55 -15.61
C THR A 225 -3.78 -9.10 -15.98
N ILE A 226 -2.86 -8.21 -16.40
CA ILE A 226 -1.49 -8.61 -16.75
C ILE A 226 -0.81 -9.33 -15.58
N GLU A 227 -0.95 -8.85 -14.34
CA GLU A 227 -0.37 -9.50 -13.16
C GLU A 227 -0.92 -10.91 -12.94
N LEU A 228 -2.23 -11.09 -13.09
CA LEU A 228 -2.84 -12.40 -13.00
C LEU A 228 -2.38 -13.32 -14.13
N ALA A 229 -2.22 -12.80 -15.34
CA ALA A 229 -1.71 -13.56 -16.48
C ALA A 229 -0.24 -14.00 -16.29
N ILE A 230 0.61 -13.15 -15.66
CA ILE A 230 1.98 -13.53 -15.27
C ILE A 230 1.93 -14.74 -14.32
N TYR A 231 1.11 -14.65 -13.28
CA TYR A 231 0.95 -15.73 -12.31
C TYR A 231 0.45 -17.02 -12.96
N GLN A 232 -0.54 -16.93 -13.86
CA GLN A 232 -1.06 -18.07 -14.61
C GLN A 232 0.03 -18.71 -15.49
N ALA A 233 0.80 -17.91 -16.21
CA ALA A 233 1.89 -18.39 -17.05
C ALA A 233 2.98 -19.13 -16.23
N LEU A 234 3.26 -18.68 -14.98
CA LEU A 234 4.24 -19.33 -14.11
C LEU A 234 3.71 -20.64 -13.51
N HIS A 235 2.48 -20.64 -12.98
CA HIS A 235 1.98 -21.73 -12.14
C HIS A 235 1.12 -22.77 -12.84
N TYR A 236 0.40 -22.36 -13.90
CA TYR A 236 -0.51 -23.26 -14.62
C TYR A 236 0.05 -23.68 -15.99
N ASP A 237 0.58 -22.71 -16.74
CA ASP A 237 1.07 -22.97 -18.10
C ASP A 237 2.53 -23.44 -18.08
N TYR A 238 3.29 -23.21 -17.00
CA TYR A 238 4.73 -23.44 -16.87
C TYR A 238 5.54 -22.82 -18.03
N ASN A 239 5.03 -21.72 -18.59
CA ASN A 239 5.64 -21.01 -19.71
C ASN A 239 6.41 -19.77 -19.20
N LEU A 240 7.70 -19.96 -18.92
CA LEU A 240 8.58 -18.92 -18.38
C LEU A 240 8.77 -17.76 -19.36
N ASN A 241 8.82 -18.06 -20.67
CA ASN A 241 9.00 -17.03 -21.70
C ASN A 241 7.79 -16.10 -21.74
N ARG A 242 6.57 -16.66 -21.69
CA ARG A 242 5.33 -15.88 -21.62
C ARG A 242 5.26 -15.03 -20.37
N ALA A 243 5.60 -15.61 -19.22
CA ALA A 243 5.65 -14.87 -17.94
C ALA A 243 6.65 -13.71 -17.98
N ALA A 244 7.84 -13.94 -18.57
CA ALA A 244 8.85 -12.90 -18.75
C ALA A 244 8.37 -11.76 -19.65
N LEU A 245 7.78 -12.06 -20.81
CA LEU A 245 7.28 -11.04 -21.73
C LEU A 245 6.13 -10.21 -21.13
N LEU A 246 5.18 -10.86 -20.44
CA LEU A 246 4.12 -10.15 -19.73
C LEU A 246 4.68 -9.25 -18.62
N SER A 247 5.72 -9.71 -17.91
CA SER A 247 6.42 -8.93 -16.90
C SER A 247 7.11 -7.69 -17.47
N LEU A 248 7.73 -7.80 -18.66
CA LEU A 248 8.30 -6.66 -19.39
C LEU A 248 7.22 -5.65 -19.77
N ILE A 249 6.10 -6.11 -20.32
CA ILE A 249 4.97 -5.25 -20.68
C ILE A 249 4.47 -4.51 -19.43
N GLN A 250 4.22 -5.22 -18.33
CA GLN A 250 3.78 -4.65 -17.06
C GLN A 250 4.76 -3.59 -16.55
N MET A 251 6.07 -3.90 -16.58
CA MET A 251 7.12 -2.99 -16.11
C MET A 251 7.18 -1.70 -16.95
N VAL A 252 7.11 -1.80 -18.28
CA VAL A 252 7.12 -0.64 -19.19
C VAL A 252 5.94 0.28 -18.89
N PHE A 253 4.74 -0.27 -18.71
CA PHE A 253 3.58 0.52 -18.34
C PHE A 253 3.70 1.16 -16.97
N CYS A 254 4.15 0.42 -15.95
CA CYS A 254 4.35 0.97 -14.61
C CYS A 254 5.40 2.09 -14.60
N LEU A 255 6.49 1.92 -15.36
CA LEU A 255 7.52 2.95 -15.50
C LEU A 255 6.97 4.20 -16.19
N GLY A 256 6.20 4.06 -17.25
CA GLY A 256 5.51 5.17 -17.92
C GLY A 256 4.54 5.90 -16.98
N LEU A 257 3.75 5.16 -16.22
CA LEU A 257 2.81 5.71 -15.24
C LEU A 257 3.53 6.42 -14.08
N PHE A 258 4.65 5.86 -13.62
CA PHE A 258 5.47 6.49 -12.58
C PHE A 258 6.01 7.86 -13.04
N PHE A 259 6.61 7.95 -14.23
CA PHE A 259 7.09 9.21 -14.76
C PHE A 259 5.96 10.21 -15.02
N LEU A 260 4.80 9.73 -15.45
CA LEU A 260 3.61 10.58 -15.61
C LEU A 260 3.17 11.12 -14.25
N SER A 261 3.11 10.27 -13.22
CA SER A 261 2.75 10.66 -11.85
C SER A 261 3.73 11.71 -11.29
N GLU A 262 5.04 11.51 -11.46
CA GLU A 262 6.06 12.48 -11.02
C GLU A 262 5.92 13.85 -11.72
N LYS A 263 5.63 13.87 -13.02
CA LYS A 263 5.35 15.11 -13.75
C LYS A 263 4.10 15.84 -13.24
N LEU A 264 3.12 15.09 -12.73
CA LEU A 264 1.86 15.63 -12.23
C LEU A 264 1.95 16.04 -10.74
N ASN A 265 2.93 15.54 -10.00
CA ASN A 265 3.17 15.90 -8.61
C ASN A 265 3.69 17.35 -8.52
N GLY A 266 2.76 18.30 -8.44
CA GLY A 266 3.09 19.66 -8.02
C GLY A 266 3.45 19.64 -6.53
N VAL A 267 4.59 20.23 -6.19
CA VAL A 267 5.05 20.38 -4.79
C VAL A 267 3.99 21.15 -4.00
N LEU A 268 3.16 20.46 -3.26
CA LEU A 268 2.33 21.08 -2.22
C LEU A 268 3.25 21.33 -1.03
N ALA A 269 3.61 22.58 -0.82
CA ALA A 269 4.24 22.99 0.43
C ALA A 269 3.27 22.63 1.56
N VAL A 270 3.68 21.68 2.40
CA VAL A 270 2.96 21.37 3.63
C VAL A 270 3.23 22.53 4.59
N ASN A 271 2.36 23.50 4.59
CA ASN A 271 2.37 24.52 5.61
C ASN A 271 1.75 23.91 6.87
N ASN A 272 2.58 23.68 7.88
CA ASN A 272 2.17 23.33 9.23
C ASN A 272 1.45 24.52 9.89
N HIS A 273 0.27 24.86 9.40
CA HIS A 273 -0.58 25.83 10.07
C HIS A 273 -1.43 25.07 11.10
N TYR A 274 -1.43 25.58 12.34
CA TYR A 274 -2.34 25.13 13.40
C TYR A 274 -3.77 25.06 12.85
N GLU A 275 -4.47 23.95 13.10
CA GLU A 275 -5.86 23.74 12.72
C GLU A 275 -6.78 24.76 13.43
N TYR A 276 -6.92 25.95 12.87
CA TYR A 276 -8.03 26.81 13.25
C TYR A 276 -9.29 26.25 12.58
N LEU A 277 -10.18 25.72 13.43
CA LEU A 277 -11.48 25.23 13.00
C LEU A 277 -12.33 26.43 12.52
N TRP A 278 -12.35 26.64 11.21
CA TRP A 278 -13.28 27.61 10.62
C TRP A 278 -14.59 26.90 10.32
N ILE A 279 -15.63 27.16 11.15
CA ILE A 279 -16.99 26.66 10.95
C ILE A 279 -17.76 27.71 10.16
N GLN A 280 -18.14 27.37 8.94
CA GLN A 280 -19.01 28.22 8.13
C GLN A 280 -20.44 28.20 8.72
N SER A 281 -20.91 29.34 9.20
CA SER A 281 -22.14 29.48 10.01
C SER A 281 -23.47 29.29 9.27
N LYS A 282 -23.51 29.24 7.93
CA LYS A 282 -24.76 29.05 7.17
C LYS A 282 -24.95 27.58 6.78
N ASN A 283 -25.69 26.84 7.62
CA ASN A 283 -26.13 25.48 7.32
C ASN A 283 -27.37 25.49 6.43
N ASN A 284 -27.21 25.21 5.14
CA ASN A 284 -28.34 24.89 4.28
C ASN A 284 -28.74 23.42 4.55
N LEU A 285 -30.01 23.16 4.89
CA LEU A 285 -30.50 21.80 5.21
C LEU A 285 -30.22 20.80 4.09
N TRP A 286 -30.32 21.22 2.83
CA TRP A 286 -30.01 20.39 1.67
C TRP A 286 -28.53 19.96 1.67
N GLU A 287 -27.62 20.87 1.96
CA GLU A 287 -26.17 20.53 2.05
C GLU A 287 -25.90 19.57 3.20
N LEU A 288 -26.63 19.68 4.31
CA LEU A 288 -26.52 18.76 5.44
C LEU A 288 -26.97 17.34 5.04
N ILE A 289 -28.13 17.22 4.40
CA ILE A 289 -28.67 15.92 3.96
C ILE A 289 -27.71 15.25 2.98
N VAL A 290 -27.21 15.99 1.99
CA VAL A 290 -26.25 15.48 0.99
C VAL A 290 -24.96 15.03 1.67
N ASP A 291 -24.40 15.83 2.61
CA ASP A 291 -23.19 15.47 3.34
C ASP A 291 -23.39 14.18 4.17
N ILE A 292 -24.54 14.02 4.83
CA ILE A 292 -24.88 12.81 5.61
C ILE A 292 -25.01 11.59 4.68
N LEU A 293 -25.69 11.73 3.54
CA LEU A 293 -25.86 10.63 2.58
C LEU A 293 -24.52 10.17 2.01
N ILE A 294 -23.62 11.11 1.69
CA ILE A 294 -22.30 10.79 1.13
C ILE A 294 -21.42 10.09 2.19
N ILE A 295 -21.35 10.64 3.40
CA ILE A 295 -20.58 10.02 4.50
C ILE A 295 -21.18 8.65 4.86
N GLY A 296 -22.51 8.56 4.94
CA GLY A 296 -23.24 7.32 5.20
C GLY A 296 -23.02 6.27 4.12
N GLY A 297 -22.98 6.66 2.84
CA GLY A 297 -22.67 5.76 1.73
C GLY A 297 -21.27 5.14 1.83
N VAL A 298 -20.26 5.93 2.20
CA VAL A 298 -18.90 5.39 2.44
C VAL A 298 -18.87 4.50 3.68
N LEU A 299 -19.59 4.87 4.73
CA LEU A 299 -19.69 4.04 5.92
C LEU A 299 -20.34 2.68 5.61
N LEU A 300 -21.39 2.67 4.78
CA LEU A 300 -22.04 1.44 4.30
C LEU A 300 -21.13 0.60 3.38
N LEU A 301 -20.18 1.20 2.70
CA LEU A 301 -19.19 0.47 1.91
C LEU A 301 -18.14 -0.19 2.81
N LEU A 302 -17.66 0.53 3.85
CA LEU A 302 -16.51 0.10 4.65
C LEU A 302 -16.90 -0.75 5.85
N LEU A 303 -17.95 -0.38 6.58
CA LEU A 303 -18.28 -0.97 7.87
C LEU A 303 -18.80 -2.41 7.78
N PRO A 304 -19.77 -2.76 6.88
CA PRO A 304 -20.31 -4.12 6.83
C PRO A 304 -19.26 -5.20 6.51
N PRO A 305 -18.33 -5.03 5.53
CA PRO A 305 -17.29 -6.02 5.30
C PRO A 305 -16.38 -6.25 6.52
N LEU A 306 -16.03 -5.18 7.25
CA LEU A 306 -15.20 -5.31 8.46
C LEU A 306 -15.96 -5.99 9.60
N LEU A 307 -17.23 -5.63 9.80
CA LEU A 307 -18.09 -6.27 10.79
C LEU A 307 -18.34 -7.75 10.46
N SER A 308 -18.50 -8.08 9.19
CA SER A 308 -18.73 -9.47 8.78
C SER A 308 -17.55 -10.37 9.10
N VAL A 309 -16.31 -9.89 8.97
CA VAL A 309 -15.11 -10.64 9.38
C VAL A 309 -15.15 -10.94 10.88
N ILE A 310 -15.54 -9.97 11.70
CA ILE A 310 -15.60 -10.15 13.15
C ILE A 310 -16.75 -11.08 13.53
N ILE A 311 -17.97 -10.87 13.01
CA ILE A 311 -19.15 -11.64 13.36
C ILE A 311 -19.01 -13.08 12.87
N ASN A 312 -18.62 -13.30 11.62
CA ASN A 312 -18.45 -14.62 11.06
C ASN A 312 -17.25 -15.36 11.69
N GLY A 313 -16.19 -14.62 12.08
CA GLY A 313 -15.04 -15.19 12.79
C GLY A 313 -15.36 -15.67 14.20
N CYS A 314 -16.36 -15.08 14.86
CA CYS A 314 -16.79 -15.43 16.22
C CYS A 314 -17.93 -16.47 16.28
N HIS A 315 -18.08 -17.32 15.26
CA HIS A 315 -19.15 -18.34 15.21
C HIS A 315 -18.90 -19.53 16.15
N HIS A 316 -19.90 -20.41 16.32
CA HIS A 316 -19.82 -21.56 17.23
C HIS A 316 -18.69 -22.58 16.92
N GLY A 317 -18.17 -22.61 15.67
CA GLY A 317 -17.04 -23.46 15.26
C GLY A 317 -15.65 -22.88 15.54
N LEU A 318 -15.53 -21.66 16.10
CA LEU A 318 -14.26 -20.98 16.35
C LEU A 318 -13.24 -21.86 17.09
N LEU A 319 -13.67 -22.52 18.16
CA LEU A 319 -12.78 -23.37 18.96
C LEU A 319 -12.28 -24.60 18.19
N GLN A 320 -13.06 -25.11 17.26
CA GLN A 320 -12.67 -26.25 16.42
C GLN A 320 -11.64 -25.83 15.36
N SER A 321 -11.87 -24.69 14.70
CA SER A 321 -10.92 -24.14 13.74
C SER A 321 -9.61 -23.72 14.40
N LEU A 322 -9.64 -23.17 15.63
CA LEU A 322 -8.43 -22.82 16.40
C LEU A 322 -7.61 -24.05 16.85
N LYS A 323 -8.17 -25.27 16.87
CA LYS A 323 -7.42 -26.50 17.16
C LYS A 323 -6.60 -27.01 15.97
N GLN A 324 -6.82 -26.47 14.77
CA GLN A 324 -6.09 -26.89 13.58
C GLN A 324 -4.61 -26.48 13.67
N TYR A 325 -3.70 -27.46 13.67
CA TYR A 325 -2.25 -27.23 13.69
C TYR A 325 -1.78 -26.38 12.50
N ALA A 326 -2.34 -26.61 11.31
CA ALA A 326 -2.01 -25.87 10.09
C ALA A 326 -2.25 -24.35 10.20
N LEU A 327 -3.31 -23.94 10.93
CA LEU A 327 -3.60 -22.52 11.18
C LEU A 327 -2.48 -21.85 11.99
N TRP A 328 -2.05 -22.46 13.07
CA TRP A 328 -1.00 -21.90 13.93
C TRP A 328 0.37 -21.92 13.26
N LYS A 329 0.67 -22.96 12.47
CA LYS A 329 1.88 -23.01 11.65
C LYS A 329 1.90 -21.86 10.65
N ALA A 330 0.80 -21.62 9.93
CA ALA A 330 0.67 -20.48 9.02
C ALA A 330 0.77 -19.13 9.75
N ALA A 331 0.19 -19.01 10.95
CA ALA A 331 0.28 -17.81 11.77
C ALA A 331 1.72 -17.52 12.21
N PHE A 332 2.43 -18.54 12.67
CA PHE A 332 3.84 -18.40 13.08
C PHE A 332 4.74 -18.07 11.89
N THR A 333 4.52 -18.71 10.73
CA THR A 333 5.22 -18.39 9.48
C THR A 333 5.01 -16.93 9.08
N SER A 334 3.76 -16.46 9.08
CA SER A 334 3.44 -15.06 8.76
C SER A 334 4.10 -14.09 9.73
N LEU A 335 4.07 -14.37 11.03
CA LEU A 335 4.69 -13.54 12.05
C LEU A 335 6.20 -13.46 11.87
N LYS A 336 6.85 -14.61 11.65
CA LYS A 336 8.30 -14.69 11.41
C LYS A 336 8.71 -13.91 10.15
N VAL A 337 8.01 -14.08 9.05
CA VAL A 337 8.27 -13.36 7.79
C VAL A 337 8.05 -11.86 7.99
N SER A 338 6.93 -11.46 8.59
CA SER A 338 6.55 -10.07 8.82
C SER A 338 7.58 -9.31 9.66
N ILE A 339 7.95 -9.85 10.82
CA ILE A 339 8.91 -9.20 11.70
C ILE A 339 10.30 -9.14 11.05
N SER A 340 10.76 -10.24 10.45
CA SER A 340 12.09 -10.29 9.81
C SER A 340 12.19 -9.33 8.63
N SER A 341 11.15 -9.25 7.77
CA SER A 341 11.14 -8.32 6.64
C SER A 341 10.99 -6.86 7.09
N GLY A 342 10.19 -6.59 8.14
CA GLY A 342 10.07 -5.26 8.71
C GLY A 342 11.39 -4.73 9.29
N ILE A 343 12.10 -5.56 10.04
CA ILE A 343 13.42 -5.22 10.59
C ILE A 343 14.43 -4.99 9.46
N LEU A 344 14.49 -5.89 8.48
CA LEU A 344 15.37 -5.76 7.33
C LEU A 344 15.09 -4.48 6.55
N CYS A 345 13.82 -4.19 6.26
CA CYS A 345 13.39 -2.96 5.60
C CYS A 345 13.86 -1.71 6.36
N LEU A 346 13.67 -1.69 7.68
CA LEU A 346 14.07 -0.57 8.52
C LEU A 346 15.58 -0.35 8.50
N ILE A 347 16.37 -1.43 8.59
CA ILE A 347 17.83 -1.36 8.53
C ILE A 347 18.29 -0.79 7.18
N LEU A 348 17.80 -1.33 6.06
CA LEU A 348 18.16 -0.87 4.72
C LEU A 348 17.79 0.61 4.52
N THR A 349 16.59 1.00 4.93
CA THR A 349 16.11 2.38 4.85
C THR A 349 16.96 3.33 5.69
N MET A 350 17.28 2.94 6.93
CA MET A 350 18.11 3.77 7.82
C MET A 350 19.53 3.95 7.29
N MET A 351 20.15 2.91 6.74
CA MET A 351 21.47 3.01 6.14
C MET A 351 21.47 3.96 4.94
N LEU A 352 20.43 3.91 4.11
CA LEU A 352 20.30 4.78 2.95
C LEU A 352 20.05 6.24 3.35
N LEU A 353 19.13 6.49 4.29
CA LEU A 353 18.81 7.83 4.78
C LEU A 353 19.96 8.45 5.58
N TRP A 354 20.75 7.65 6.29
CA TRP A 354 21.93 8.13 6.99
C TRP A 354 22.93 8.76 6.02
N SER A 355 23.21 8.09 4.90
CA SER A 355 24.08 8.63 3.85
C SER A 355 23.45 9.82 3.11
N HIS A 356 22.14 9.76 2.82
CA HIS A 356 21.40 10.87 2.23
C HIS A 356 21.52 12.13 3.08
N ARG A 357 21.28 12.04 4.38
CA ARG A 357 21.39 13.13 5.32
C ARG A 357 22.80 13.73 5.33
N GLU A 358 23.85 12.89 5.35
CA GLU A 358 25.24 13.34 5.36
C GLU A 358 25.58 14.14 4.09
N LEU A 359 25.21 13.64 2.92
CA LEU A 359 25.41 14.34 1.64
C LEU A 359 24.68 15.67 1.60
N LYS A 360 23.43 15.70 2.06
CA LYS A 360 22.60 16.91 2.04
C LYS A 360 23.11 17.99 2.97
N THR A 361 23.59 17.64 4.18
CA THR A 361 24.19 18.58 5.14
C THR A 361 25.51 19.17 4.62
N HIS A 362 26.21 18.48 3.73
CA HIS A 362 27.43 19.00 3.07
C HIS A 362 27.18 19.73 1.75
N GLY A 363 25.91 19.86 1.33
CA GLY A 363 25.51 20.59 0.13
C GLY A 363 25.55 19.76 -1.16
N PHE A 364 25.79 18.44 -1.09
CA PHE A 364 25.76 17.52 -2.23
C PHE A 364 24.34 17.00 -2.51
N THR A 365 23.39 17.92 -2.73
CA THR A 365 21.96 17.60 -2.89
C THR A 365 21.67 16.64 -4.06
N GLY A 366 22.40 16.76 -5.18
CA GLY A 366 22.23 15.88 -6.34
C GLY A 366 22.53 14.42 -6.02
N TYR A 367 23.66 14.13 -5.36
CA TYR A 367 24.03 12.79 -4.95
C TYR A 367 23.11 12.25 -3.85
N ALA A 368 22.66 13.11 -2.94
CA ALA A 368 21.67 12.74 -1.93
C ALA A 368 20.37 12.26 -2.58
N ASN A 369 19.86 12.97 -3.58
CA ASN A 369 18.64 12.58 -4.29
C ASN A 369 18.82 11.27 -5.07
N ILE A 370 19.99 10.98 -5.63
CA ILE A 370 20.25 9.68 -6.29
C ILE A 370 20.12 8.52 -5.30
N LEU A 371 20.59 8.70 -4.06
CA LEU A 371 20.44 7.67 -3.03
C LEU A 371 18.97 7.39 -2.69
N THR A 372 18.16 8.41 -2.47
CA THR A 372 16.73 8.21 -2.20
C THR A 372 16.00 7.67 -3.42
N MET A 373 16.34 8.12 -4.63
CA MET A 373 15.78 7.58 -5.86
C MET A 373 16.08 6.10 -6.04
N SER A 374 17.26 5.59 -5.64
CA SER A 374 17.57 4.16 -5.72
C SER A 374 16.61 3.29 -4.90
N GLY A 375 16.20 3.75 -3.71
CA GLY A 375 15.16 3.10 -2.92
C GLY A 375 13.75 3.22 -3.49
N MET A 376 13.47 4.34 -4.19
CA MET A 376 12.17 4.55 -4.84
C MET A 376 12.02 3.78 -6.17
N LEU A 377 13.12 3.38 -6.84
CA LEU A 377 13.07 2.56 -8.06
C LEU A 377 12.30 1.25 -7.86
N ILE A 378 12.32 0.70 -6.65
CA ILE A 378 11.59 -0.53 -6.32
C ILE A 378 10.08 -0.35 -6.49
N LEU A 379 9.54 0.86 -6.27
CA LEU A 379 8.12 1.15 -6.46
C LEU A 379 7.66 1.01 -7.92
N VAL A 380 8.59 1.15 -8.86
CA VAL A 380 8.31 1.05 -10.30
C VAL A 380 8.13 -0.40 -10.74
N ILE A 381 8.73 -1.35 -10.02
CA ILE A 381 8.65 -2.78 -10.32
C ILE A 381 7.51 -3.38 -9.48
N PRO A 382 6.39 -3.82 -10.09
CA PRO A 382 5.31 -4.49 -9.36
C PRO A 382 5.81 -5.73 -8.61
N SER A 383 5.18 -6.06 -7.49
CA SER A 383 5.60 -7.17 -6.62
C SER A 383 5.67 -8.52 -7.34
N ILE A 384 4.70 -8.78 -8.22
CA ILE A 384 4.65 -10.03 -8.99
C ILE A 384 5.80 -10.07 -10.04
N VAL A 385 6.13 -8.94 -10.65
CA VAL A 385 7.25 -8.82 -11.63
C VAL A 385 8.58 -9.02 -10.93
N MET A 386 8.76 -8.42 -9.74
CA MET A 386 9.96 -8.61 -8.92
C MET A 386 10.11 -10.09 -8.51
N ALA A 387 9.04 -10.72 -8.03
CA ALA A 387 9.04 -12.12 -7.66
C ALA A 387 9.35 -13.03 -8.86
N THR A 388 8.73 -12.76 -10.02
CA THR A 388 8.99 -13.49 -11.28
C THR A 388 10.45 -13.37 -11.71
N GLY A 389 11.01 -12.16 -11.72
CA GLY A 389 12.39 -11.96 -12.15
C GLY A 389 13.40 -12.62 -11.21
N ILE A 390 13.17 -12.59 -9.88
CA ILE A 390 13.99 -13.32 -8.91
C ILE A 390 13.84 -14.84 -9.12
N PHE A 391 12.64 -15.32 -9.39
CA PHE A 391 12.38 -16.73 -9.68
C PHE A 391 13.20 -17.20 -10.91
N LEU A 392 13.12 -16.45 -12.02
CA LEU A 392 13.86 -16.75 -13.24
C LEU A 392 15.39 -16.73 -13.04
N LEU A 393 15.87 -15.73 -12.31
CA LEU A 393 17.30 -15.59 -12.01
C LEU A 393 17.85 -16.76 -11.20
N LEU A 394 17.09 -17.27 -10.25
CA LEU A 394 17.52 -18.39 -9.40
C LEU A 394 17.40 -19.73 -10.14
N GLN A 395 16.43 -19.89 -10.98
CA GLN A 395 16.24 -21.13 -11.74
C GLN A 395 17.44 -21.46 -12.63
N ASP A 396 18.08 -20.44 -13.22
CA ASP A 396 19.26 -20.63 -14.08
C ASP A 396 20.56 -20.82 -13.30
N SER A 397 20.69 -20.18 -12.12
CA SER A 397 21.99 -20.09 -11.44
C SER A 397 22.22 -21.18 -10.41
N THR A 398 21.32 -21.34 -9.48
CA THR A 398 21.52 -22.24 -8.30
C THR A 398 20.36 -23.18 -8.07
N GLY A 399 19.28 -23.05 -8.86
CA GLY A 399 17.99 -23.67 -8.55
C GLY A 399 17.26 -22.92 -7.41
N LEU A 400 15.99 -23.23 -7.24
CA LEU A 400 15.20 -22.65 -6.15
C LEU A 400 15.69 -23.20 -4.81
N PRO A 401 15.87 -22.34 -3.81
CA PRO A 401 16.29 -22.81 -2.49
C PRO A 401 15.22 -23.71 -1.88
N GLU A 402 15.64 -24.72 -1.11
CA GLU A 402 14.74 -25.64 -0.40
C GLU A 402 13.71 -24.91 0.48
N SER A 403 14.08 -23.75 1.00
CA SER A 403 13.21 -22.91 1.83
C SER A 403 13.04 -21.51 1.24
N PRO A 404 11.79 -21.09 0.90
CA PRO A 404 11.52 -19.78 0.31
C PRO A 404 11.59 -18.60 1.30
N TYR A 405 11.83 -18.86 2.61
CA TYR A 405 11.82 -17.82 3.65
C TYR A 405 12.69 -16.61 3.32
N GLY A 406 13.94 -16.85 2.95
CA GLY A 406 14.90 -15.77 2.68
C GLY A 406 14.47 -14.87 1.52
N LEU A 407 13.96 -15.47 0.46
CA LEU A 407 13.49 -14.75 -0.73
C LEU A 407 12.25 -13.89 -0.41
N ILE A 408 11.29 -14.47 0.28
CA ILE A 408 10.06 -13.77 0.67
C ILE A 408 10.39 -12.62 1.62
N ILE A 409 11.24 -12.83 2.63
CA ILE A 409 11.66 -11.78 3.55
C ILE A 409 12.37 -10.64 2.81
N LEU A 410 13.30 -10.96 1.91
CA LEU A 410 14.02 -9.96 1.13
C LEU A 410 13.06 -9.16 0.23
N THR A 411 12.23 -9.85 -0.55
CA THR A 411 11.32 -9.20 -1.50
C THR A 411 10.30 -8.33 -0.77
N ASN A 412 9.71 -8.81 0.33
CA ASN A 412 8.78 -8.02 1.16
C ASN A 412 9.46 -6.80 1.79
N ALA A 413 10.70 -6.95 2.28
CA ALA A 413 11.46 -5.82 2.81
C ALA A 413 11.71 -4.74 1.76
N LEU A 414 12.05 -5.14 0.53
CA LEU A 414 12.25 -4.23 -0.60
C LEU A 414 10.96 -3.52 -0.99
N MET A 415 9.84 -4.24 -1.09
CA MET A 415 8.54 -3.66 -1.43
C MET A 415 8.02 -2.65 -0.40
N ALA A 416 8.35 -2.84 0.88
CA ALA A 416 7.99 -1.90 1.96
C ALA A 416 8.92 -0.67 2.02
N MET A 417 10.12 -0.74 1.44
CA MET A 417 11.16 0.29 1.57
C MET A 417 10.76 1.68 1.07
N PRO A 418 10.07 1.87 -0.07
CA PRO A 418 9.65 3.19 -0.53
C PRO A 418 8.72 3.92 0.45
N TYR A 419 7.88 3.17 1.14
CA TYR A 419 6.95 3.73 2.14
C TYR A 419 7.70 4.16 3.40
N THR A 420 8.62 3.33 3.90
CA THR A 420 9.44 3.64 5.06
C THR A 420 10.38 4.82 4.79
N LEU A 421 10.92 4.94 3.58
CA LEU A 421 11.70 6.10 3.14
C LEU A 421 10.89 7.39 3.27
N LYS A 422 9.66 7.42 2.74
CA LYS A 422 8.79 8.62 2.80
C LYS A 422 8.44 9.02 4.22
N VAL A 423 8.26 8.06 5.12
CA VAL A 423 7.93 8.33 6.53
C VAL A 423 9.14 8.90 7.29
N LEU A 424 10.35 8.41 7.00
CA LEU A 424 11.55 8.75 7.77
C LEU A 424 12.38 9.91 7.20
N GLU A 425 12.27 10.20 5.89
CA GLU A 425 13.11 11.19 5.19
C GLU A 425 12.97 12.59 5.81
N ASN A 426 11.74 13.12 5.92
CA ASN A 426 11.49 14.46 6.45
C ASN A 426 11.87 14.59 7.94
N PRO A 427 11.41 13.69 8.85
CA PRO A 427 11.82 13.78 10.26
C PRO A 427 13.32 13.71 10.46
N MET A 428 14.03 12.88 9.68
CA MET A 428 15.47 12.76 9.79
C MET A 428 16.19 14.04 9.31
N GLN A 429 15.67 14.69 8.27
CA GLN A 429 16.21 15.94 7.78
C GLN A 429 15.95 17.11 8.74
N ASP A 430 14.73 17.25 9.25
CA ASP A 430 14.36 18.29 10.22
C ASP A 430 15.25 18.20 11.48
N LEU A 431 15.49 16.96 11.95
CA LEU A 431 16.42 16.73 13.05
C LEU A 431 17.86 17.11 12.70
N ALA A 432 18.30 16.77 11.50
CA ALA A 432 19.65 17.09 11.04
C ALA A 432 19.89 18.59 11.03
N GLU A 433 18.93 19.37 10.54
CA GLU A 433 19.01 20.83 10.50
C GLU A 433 18.93 21.44 11.91
N ARG A 434 17.98 20.98 12.73
CA ARG A 434 17.76 21.49 14.10
C ARG A 434 18.95 21.28 15.03
N TYR A 435 19.59 20.10 14.98
CA TYR A 435 20.69 19.76 15.88
C TYR A 435 22.07 19.95 15.25
N HIS A 436 22.18 20.48 14.02
CA HIS A 436 23.45 20.62 13.31
C HIS A 436 24.48 21.42 14.10
N GLN A 437 24.11 22.61 14.58
CA GLN A 437 25.03 23.48 15.34
C GLN A 437 25.43 22.88 16.69
N LEU A 438 24.51 22.20 17.37
CA LEU A 438 24.80 21.51 18.62
C LEU A 438 25.79 20.36 18.40
N CYS A 439 25.62 19.57 17.35
CA CYS A 439 26.55 18.51 16.97
C CYS A 439 27.95 19.05 16.65
N LEU A 440 28.02 20.21 15.98
CA LEU A 440 29.30 20.89 15.70
C LEU A 440 30.00 21.34 16.99
N SER A 441 29.29 21.97 17.92
CA SER A 441 29.85 22.49 19.17
C SER A 441 30.35 21.37 20.10
N LEU A 442 29.66 20.23 20.12
CA LEU A 442 29.99 19.06 20.96
C LEU A 442 30.90 18.05 20.24
N ASN A 443 31.29 18.31 19.01
CA ASN A 443 32.07 17.39 18.14
C ASN A 443 31.48 15.97 18.08
N VAL A 444 30.13 15.86 18.03
CA VAL A 444 29.41 14.61 17.90
C VAL A 444 29.19 14.30 16.42
N ILE A 445 29.97 13.35 15.88
CA ILE A 445 29.99 12.98 14.46
C ILE A 445 29.70 11.47 14.26
N GLY A 446 29.29 11.12 13.03
CA GLY A 446 29.16 9.73 12.56
C GLY A 446 28.18 8.87 13.38
N ILE A 447 28.61 7.69 13.76
CA ILE A 447 27.79 6.70 14.50
C ILE A 447 27.35 7.22 15.88
N LYS A 448 28.18 8.04 16.55
CA LYS A 448 27.79 8.65 17.84
C LYS A 448 26.58 9.58 17.67
N ARG A 449 26.56 10.39 16.61
CA ARG A 449 25.41 11.25 16.28
C ARG A 449 24.17 10.42 15.98
N LEU A 450 24.31 9.37 15.16
CA LEU A 450 23.20 8.47 14.83
C LEU A 450 22.62 7.83 16.11
N ARG A 451 23.46 7.25 16.96
CA ARG A 451 23.00 6.50 18.14
C ARG A 451 22.44 7.38 19.26
N TRP A 452 23.04 8.52 19.53
CA TRP A 452 22.72 9.31 20.73
C TRP A 452 21.69 10.42 20.47
N ILE A 453 21.61 10.90 19.24
CA ILE A 453 20.71 12.00 18.87
C ILE A 453 19.61 11.50 17.94
N GLU A 454 19.98 10.92 16.79
CA GLU A 454 19.01 10.65 15.73
C GLU A 454 18.09 9.47 16.08
N LEU A 455 18.63 8.30 16.48
CA LEU A 455 17.80 7.15 16.87
C LEU A 455 16.89 7.47 18.07
N LEU A 456 17.38 8.30 19.02
CA LEU A 456 16.60 8.66 20.19
C LEU A 456 15.43 9.61 19.84
N ALA A 457 15.69 10.59 18.96
CA ALA A 457 14.70 11.55 18.55
C ALA A 457 13.71 10.99 17.51
N LEU A 458 14.15 10.01 16.69
CA LEU A 458 13.33 9.34 15.68
C LEU A 458 12.54 8.14 16.20
N LYS A 459 12.50 7.88 17.51
CA LYS A 459 11.83 6.68 18.07
C LYS A 459 10.41 6.49 17.53
N HIS A 460 9.61 7.54 17.46
CA HIS A 460 8.23 7.48 17.00
C HIS A 460 8.14 7.21 15.48
N PRO A 461 8.79 7.97 14.58
CA PRO A 461 8.83 7.64 13.15
C PRO A 461 9.40 6.25 12.85
N LEU A 462 10.41 5.80 13.61
CA LEU A 462 10.99 4.46 13.45
C LEU A 462 10.00 3.36 13.84
N ALA A 463 9.30 3.51 14.96
CA ALA A 463 8.27 2.57 15.37
C ALA A 463 7.10 2.54 14.37
N GLN A 464 6.67 3.70 13.89
CA GLN A 464 5.62 3.79 12.87
C GLN A 464 6.04 3.13 11.55
N SER A 465 7.27 3.37 11.09
CA SER A 465 7.83 2.73 9.88
C SER A 465 7.94 1.21 10.03
N LEU A 466 8.40 0.74 11.20
CA LEU A 466 8.49 -0.69 11.50
C LEU A 466 7.10 -1.34 11.52
N ALA A 467 6.14 -0.72 12.23
CA ALA A 467 4.77 -1.22 12.29
C ALA A 467 4.16 -1.34 10.88
N PHE A 468 4.32 -0.30 10.08
CA PHE A 468 3.78 -0.27 8.73
C PHE A 468 4.42 -1.33 7.82
N SER A 469 5.76 -1.48 7.84
CA SER A 469 6.46 -2.49 7.03
C SER A 469 6.14 -3.93 7.47
N CYS A 470 6.00 -4.17 8.79
CA CYS A 470 5.55 -5.47 9.30
C CYS A 470 4.14 -5.81 8.82
N VAL A 471 3.21 -4.87 8.89
CA VAL A 471 1.81 -5.11 8.49
C VAL A 471 1.69 -5.29 6.98
N LEU A 472 2.41 -4.50 6.17
CA LEU A 472 2.47 -4.70 4.72
C LEU A 472 2.96 -6.10 4.37
N SER A 473 4.07 -6.55 4.99
CA SER A 473 4.61 -7.89 4.75
C SER A 473 3.68 -9.01 5.24
N MET A 474 2.94 -8.79 6.35
CA MET A 474 1.98 -9.75 6.87
C MET A 474 0.77 -9.91 5.97
N GLY A 475 0.37 -8.83 5.30
CA GLY A 475 -0.74 -8.80 4.35
C GLY A 475 -0.36 -9.22 2.94
N ASP A 476 0.93 -9.38 2.64
CA ASP A 476 1.36 -9.75 1.30
C ASP A 476 0.95 -11.18 0.95
N PHE A 477 0.37 -11.26 -0.25
CA PHE A 477 -0.07 -12.51 -0.83
C PHE A 477 0.66 -12.81 -2.15
N GLY A 478 0.99 -11.78 -2.94
CA GLY A 478 1.50 -11.93 -4.30
C GLY A 478 2.84 -12.65 -4.36
N ILE A 479 3.78 -12.21 -3.52
CA ILE A 479 5.13 -12.81 -3.45
C ILE A 479 5.04 -14.25 -2.94
N VAL A 480 4.22 -14.48 -1.91
CA VAL A 480 4.02 -15.81 -1.35
C VAL A 480 3.33 -16.75 -2.35
N ALA A 481 2.41 -16.24 -3.17
CA ALA A 481 1.78 -17.04 -4.22
C ALA A 481 2.79 -17.53 -5.26
N VAL A 482 3.81 -16.74 -5.59
CA VAL A 482 4.87 -17.15 -6.55
C VAL A 482 5.83 -18.17 -5.96
N PHE A 483 6.27 -17.99 -4.71
CA PHE A 483 7.29 -18.85 -4.09
C PHE A 483 6.74 -19.97 -3.22
N GLY A 484 5.51 -19.84 -2.71
CA GLY A 484 4.93 -20.76 -1.71
C GLY A 484 4.29 -22.03 -2.26
N GLY A 485 4.04 -22.10 -3.58
CA GLY A 485 3.36 -23.25 -4.21
C GLY A 485 4.24 -24.44 -4.56
N GLY A 486 5.56 -24.34 -4.37
CA GLY A 486 6.51 -25.42 -4.67
C GLY A 486 6.34 -26.61 -3.73
N ASN A 487 6.19 -27.80 -4.29
CA ASN A 487 6.29 -29.04 -3.54
C ASN A 487 7.73 -29.14 -3.00
N SER A 488 7.88 -29.02 -1.69
CA SER A 488 9.11 -29.44 -1.02
C SER A 488 9.32 -30.93 -1.32
N SER A 489 10.40 -31.26 -2.00
CA SER A 489 10.72 -32.62 -2.46
C SER A 489 10.95 -33.63 -1.31
N ASN A 490 11.00 -33.17 -0.08
CA ASN A 490 11.16 -33.96 1.12
C ASN A 490 9.92 -33.78 1.99
N ASN A 491 8.96 -34.68 1.98
CA ASN A 491 7.82 -34.89 2.92
C ASN A 491 7.43 -33.73 3.87
N ASP A 492 8.01 -32.56 3.71
CA ASP A 492 7.72 -31.34 4.47
C ASP A 492 6.47 -30.67 3.93
N GLU A 493 5.58 -30.29 4.84
CA GLU A 493 4.37 -29.56 4.53
C GLU A 493 4.69 -28.26 3.76
N PRO A 494 3.87 -27.92 2.75
CA PRO A 494 4.10 -26.74 1.91
C PRO A 494 4.20 -25.46 2.75
N PHE A 495 5.08 -24.56 2.31
CA PHE A 495 5.22 -23.23 2.92
C PHE A 495 3.91 -22.44 2.78
N ARG A 496 3.32 -22.04 3.92
CA ARG A 496 2.05 -21.32 3.95
C ARG A 496 2.11 -20.15 4.91
N THR A 497 1.72 -18.96 4.42
CA THR A 497 1.41 -17.80 5.26
C THR A 497 -0.09 -17.73 5.51
N LEU A 498 -0.53 -16.94 6.49
CA LEU A 498 -1.96 -16.76 6.78
C LEU A 498 -2.76 -16.24 5.58
N PRO A 499 -2.31 -15.23 4.81
CA PRO A 499 -3.02 -14.82 3.60
C PRO A 499 -3.16 -15.96 2.58
N PHE A 500 -2.08 -16.71 2.35
CA PHE A 500 -2.12 -17.84 1.41
C PHE A 500 -3.04 -18.96 1.89
N TYR A 501 -3.01 -19.26 3.19
CA TYR A 501 -3.90 -20.25 3.81
C TYR A 501 -5.37 -19.82 3.74
N LEU A 502 -5.66 -18.53 4.00
CA LEU A 502 -6.99 -17.95 3.84
C LEU A 502 -7.50 -18.09 2.40
N TYR A 503 -6.66 -17.78 1.41
CA TYR A 503 -7.01 -17.93 0.00
C TYR A 503 -7.36 -19.39 -0.36
N GLN A 504 -6.56 -20.36 0.13
CA GLN A 504 -6.84 -21.79 -0.09
C GLN A 504 -8.17 -22.22 0.55
N GLN A 505 -8.49 -21.72 1.75
CA GLN A 505 -9.76 -22.02 2.43
C GLN A 505 -10.97 -21.44 1.68
N ILE A 506 -10.85 -20.20 1.17
CA ILE A 506 -11.89 -19.57 0.34
C ILE A 506 -12.10 -20.39 -0.94
N GLY A 507 -11.02 -20.78 -1.63
CA GLY A 507 -11.09 -21.60 -2.83
C GLY A 507 -11.66 -23.00 -2.60
N ALA A 508 -11.47 -23.56 -1.40
CA ALA A 508 -12.02 -24.85 -0.99
C ALA A 508 -13.45 -24.75 -0.42
N TYR A 509 -14.09 -23.59 -0.47
CA TYR A 509 -15.42 -23.30 0.09
C TYR A 509 -15.56 -23.61 1.60
N ARG A 510 -14.43 -23.58 2.34
CA ARG A 510 -14.41 -23.71 3.81
C ARG A 510 -14.64 -22.35 4.47
N THR A 511 -15.83 -21.80 4.31
CA THR A 511 -16.16 -20.42 4.72
C THR A 511 -16.00 -20.20 6.23
N ASN A 512 -16.31 -21.18 7.07
CA ASN A 512 -16.18 -21.08 8.52
C ASN A 512 -14.72 -21.02 8.97
N ASP A 513 -13.86 -21.88 8.42
CA ASP A 513 -12.43 -21.86 8.70
C ASP A 513 -11.78 -20.59 8.15
N ALA A 514 -12.17 -20.15 6.95
CA ALA A 514 -11.73 -18.91 6.34
C ALA A 514 -12.08 -17.68 7.21
N ALA A 515 -13.27 -17.65 7.82
CA ALA A 515 -13.68 -16.58 8.71
C ALA A 515 -12.77 -16.47 9.95
N VAL A 516 -12.42 -17.59 10.57
CA VAL A 516 -11.52 -17.63 11.72
C VAL A 516 -10.10 -17.22 11.32
N THR A 517 -9.62 -17.69 10.16
CA THR A 517 -8.30 -17.30 9.63
C THR A 517 -8.24 -15.80 9.31
N ALA A 518 -9.29 -15.24 8.70
CA ALA A 518 -9.40 -13.81 8.41
C ALA A 518 -9.41 -12.98 9.70
N LEU A 519 -10.17 -13.40 10.71
CA LEU A 519 -10.21 -12.74 12.02
C LEU A 519 -8.85 -12.80 12.71
N LEU A 520 -8.19 -13.95 12.71
CA LEU A 520 -6.85 -14.10 13.30
C LEU A 520 -5.82 -13.20 12.61
N LEU A 521 -5.84 -13.16 11.27
CA LEU A 521 -4.95 -12.30 10.49
C LEU A 521 -5.20 -10.82 10.79
N LEU A 522 -6.47 -10.40 10.87
CA LEU A 522 -6.86 -9.05 11.25
C LEU A 522 -6.34 -8.69 12.65
N LEU A 523 -6.57 -9.54 13.63
CA LEU A 523 -6.14 -9.32 15.01
C LEU A 523 -4.62 -9.24 15.12
N LEU A 524 -3.88 -10.12 14.44
CA LEU A 524 -2.42 -10.09 14.45
C LEU A 524 -1.88 -8.79 13.84
N CYS A 525 -2.43 -8.32 12.72
CA CYS A 525 -2.04 -7.03 12.14
C CYS A 525 -2.28 -5.87 13.11
N PHE A 526 -3.43 -5.83 13.79
CA PHE A 526 -3.73 -4.80 14.79
C PHE A 526 -2.81 -4.89 16.01
N VAL A 527 -2.60 -6.10 16.53
CA VAL A 527 -1.72 -6.30 17.68
C VAL A 527 -0.30 -5.85 17.37
N ILE A 528 0.25 -6.22 16.21
CA ILE A 528 1.58 -5.78 15.76
C ILE A 528 1.62 -4.26 15.66
N PHE A 529 0.63 -3.66 15.00
CA PHE A 529 0.59 -2.21 14.79
C PHE A 529 0.54 -1.45 16.12
N ILE A 530 -0.40 -1.81 17.01
CA ILE A 530 -0.58 -1.17 18.32
C ILE A 530 0.62 -1.42 19.23
N PHE A 531 1.16 -2.65 19.23
CA PHE A 531 2.29 -3.01 20.08
C PHE A 531 3.54 -2.21 19.71
N ILE A 532 3.86 -2.14 18.42
CA ILE A 532 5.04 -1.41 17.94
C ILE A 532 4.86 0.10 18.13
N GLU A 533 3.65 0.65 17.86
CA GLU A 533 3.37 2.08 18.04
C GLU A 533 3.46 2.50 19.51
N LYS A 534 3.09 1.62 20.46
CA LYS A 534 3.14 1.87 21.91
C LYS A 534 4.47 1.50 22.56
N LEU A 535 5.51 1.18 21.82
CA LEU A 535 6.83 0.90 22.42
C LEU A 535 7.27 2.03 23.36
N PRO A 536 7.93 1.71 24.50
CA PRO A 536 8.30 2.71 25.51
C PRO A 536 9.12 3.85 24.90
N GLY A 537 8.62 5.08 25.03
CA GLY A 537 9.21 6.30 24.47
C GLY A 537 8.49 6.86 23.23
N CYS A 538 7.42 6.23 22.75
CA CYS A 538 6.58 6.74 21.64
C CYS A 538 5.37 7.58 22.13
N HIS A 539 5.27 7.96 23.40
CA HIS A 539 4.21 8.87 23.86
C HIS A 539 4.46 10.26 23.27
N VAL A 540 3.69 10.59 22.24
CA VAL A 540 3.50 11.98 21.82
C VAL A 540 2.48 12.58 22.77
N ASN A 541 2.89 13.56 23.56
CA ASN A 541 1.92 14.48 24.15
C ASN A 541 1.20 15.18 23.00
N SER A 542 -0.03 14.73 22.72
CA SER A 542 -0.99 15.32 21.78
C SER A 542 -1.46 16.69 22.26
#